data_56ea0c311f053ca73439252670987736
#
_entry.id   56ea0c311f053ca73439252670987736
#
_cell.length_a   1.000
_cell.length_b   1.000
_cell.length_c   1.000
_cell.angle_alpha   90.00
_cell.angle_beta   90.00
_cell.angle_gamma   90.00
#
_symmetry.space_group_name_H-M   'P 1'
#
loop_
_entity.id
_entity.type
_entity.pdbx_description
1 polymer ?
#
loop_
_entity_poly.entity_id
_entity_poly.type
_entity_poly.pdbx_seq_one_letter_code
_entity_poly.pdbx_strand_id
1 'polypeptide(L)'
;MPLTRLLIIMGWNGMEIFPMIEPLETREGNRLEELVIAIDTSGSCKKEIVARFLGETRRILEEKENFFENWKVCLIQCDSFIQEKVMIHSAKEWEAYREQLVIHGRGGTDFRPVFEEVERMREKREFSDLKALIYFTDGQGTFPERMPDYQTAFVFIQEGYSIPEVPVWAIRLILDEEDV
;
A
#
# COMPACT_ATOMS: atom_id res chain seq x y z
N MET A 1 -2.18 -6.45 -15.83
CA MET A 1 -2.04 -5.21 -15.06
C MET A 1 -1.01 -5.40 -13.97
N PRO A 2 -0.03 -4.51 -13.84
CA PRO A 2 1.08 -4.66 -12.88
C PRO A 2 0.64 -4.66 -11.41
N LEU A 3 -0.31 -3.81 -11.04
CA LEU A 3 -0.83 -3.73 -9.66
C LEU A 3 -1.53 -5.02 -9.22
N THR A 4 -2.29 -5.66 -10.10
CA THR A 4 -2.90 -6.97 -9.83
C THR A 4 -1.82 -8.03 -9.53
N ARG A 5 -0.72 -8.02 -10.30
CA ARG A 5 0.42 -8.93 -10.08
C ARG A 5 1.10 -8.65 -8.72
N LEU A 6 1.22 -7.39 -8.31
CA LEU A 6 1.77 -7.03 -7.00
C LEU A 6 0.94 -7.64 -5.87
N LEU A 7 -0.36 -7.46 -5.90
CA LEU A 7 -1.26 -7.99 -4.87
C LEU A 7 -1.21 -9.53 -4.83
N ILE A 8 -1.06 -10.16 -6.00
CA ILE A 8 -0.85 -11.61 -6.10
C ILE A 8 0.48 -12.04 -5.45
N ILE A 9 1.58 -11.36 -5.77
CA ILE A 9 2.91 -11.66 -5.22
C ILE A 9 2.93 -11.47 -3.70
N MET A 10 2.18 -10.51 -3.18
CA MET A 10 2.03 -10.25 -1.74
C MET A 10 1.09 -11.24 -1.03
N GLY A 11 0.76 -12.39 -1.65
CA GLY A 11 -0.08 -13.43 -1.06
C GLY A 11 -1.57 -13.12 -1.03
N TRP A 12 -2.00 -12.14 -1.80
CA TRP A 12 -3.40 -11.69 -1.86
C TRP A 12 -4.29 -12.50 -2.80
N ASN A 13 -3.74 -13.56 -3.34
CA ASN A 13 -4.50 -14.56 -4.06
C ASN A 13 -4.99 -15.59 -3.09
N GLY A 14 -6.01 -15.63 -2.48
CA GLY A 14 -6.58 -16.76 -1.73
C GLY A 14 -6.49 -18.15 -2.42
N MET A 15 -5.44 -18.36 -3.20
CA MET A 15 -5.10 -19.60 -3.88
C MET A 15 -3.60 -19.84 -3.72
N GLU A 16 -3.25 -20.62 -2.70
CA GLU A 16 -1.93 -21.21 -2.57
C GLU A 16 -1.63 -22.04 -3.82
N ILE A 17 -0.65 -21.60 -4.62
CA ILE A 17 -0.03 -22.47 -5.62
C ILE A 17 1.03 -23.29 -4.89
N PHE A 18 0.60 -24.30 -4.15
CA PHE A 18 1.45 -25.42 -3.79
C PHE A 18 1.02 -26.67 -4.56
N PRO A 19 1.95 -27.35 -5.24
CA PRO A 19 1.64 -28.63 -5.87
C PRO A 19 1.44 -29.71 -4.80
N MET A 20 0.23 -30.22 -4.72
CA MET A 20 -0.13 -31.51 -4.14
C MET A 20 0.35 -31.82 -2.70
N ILE A 21 -0.29 -31.21 -1.73
CA ILE A 21 -0.57 -31.85 -0.43
C ILE A 21 -2.05 -31.62 -0.14
N GLU A 22 -2.79 -32.68 0.26
CA GLU A 22 -4.22 -32.65 0.51
C GLU A 22 -4.61 -31.49 1.44
N PRO A 23 -5.74 -30.79 1.17
CA PRO A 23 -6.17 -29.68 2.01
C PRO A 23 -6.59 -30.22 3.37
N LEU A 24 -5.78 -30.00 4.39
CA LEU A 24 -6.33 -29.87 5.73
C LEU A 24 -7.34 -28.75 5.68
N GLU A 25 -8.59 -29.04 6.00
CA GLU A 25 -9.65 -28.06 6.18
C GLU A 25 -9.23 -27.04 7.27
N THR A 26 -8.42 -26.08 6.89
CA THR A 26 -8.25 -24.87 7.67
C THR A 26 -9.53 -24.07 7.49
N ARG A 27 -10.39 -24.10 8.50
CA ARG A 27 -11.41 -23.08 8.69
C ARG A 27 -10.67 -21.75 8.69
N GLU A 28 -10.62 -21.07 7.55
CA GLU A 28 -10.31 -19.66 7.45
C GLU A 28 -11.41 -18.94 8.23
N GLY A 29 -11.17 -18.75 9.51
CA GLY A 29 -12.00 -17.89 10.32
C GLY A 29 -11.95 -16.49 9.70
N ASN A 30 -13.02 -15.73 9.81
CA ASN A 30 -13.19 -14.31 9.45
C ASN A 30 -12.09 -13.45 10.11
N ARG A 31 -10.85 -13.56 9.62
CA ARG A 31 -9.72 -12.82 10.15
C ARG A 31 -9.64 -11.49 9.40
N LEU A 32 -9.70 -10.41 10.15
CA LEU A 32 -9.53 -9.08 9.59
C LEU A 32 -8.11 -8.96 9.03
N GLU A 33 -7.99 -8.71 7.74
CA GLU A 33 -6.72 -8.43 7.11
C GLU A 33 -6.45 -6.92 7.11
N GLU A 34 -5.20 -6.53 7.27
CA GLU A 34 -4.82 -5.15 7.51
C GLU A 34 -3.74 -4.72 6.52
N LEU A 35 -3.93 -3.54 5.93
CA LEU A 35 -3.08 -2.97 4.91
C LEU A 35 -2.75 -1.52 5.23
N VAL A 36 -1.51 -1.11 4.97
CA VAL A 36 -1.11 0.29 4.92
C VAL A 36 -0.83 0.69 3.48
N ILE A 37 -1.40 1.80 3.05
CA ILE A 37 -1.07 2.46 1.79
C ILE A 37 -0.47 3.82 2.11
N ALA A 38 0.81 3.98 1.82
CA ALA A 38 1.50 5.24 1.95
C ALA A 38 1.58 5.94 0.59
N ILE A 39 1.33 7.23 0.60
CA ILE A 39 1.35 8.09 -0.59
C ILE A 39 2.41 9.14 -0.38
N ASP A 40 3.41 9.15 -1.26
CA ASP A 40 4.36 10.24 -1.34
C ASP A 40 3.64 11.51 -1.80
N THR A 41 3.79 12.56 -1.01
CA THR A 41 3.23 13.87 -1.29
C THR A 41 4.30 14.93 -1.50
N SER A 42 5.50 14.50 -1.88
CA SER A 42 6.58 15.40 -2.30
C SER A 42 6.15 16.28 -3.48
N GLY A 43 6.92 17.33 -3.74
CA GLY A 43 6.54 18.36 -4.71
C GLY A 43 6.33 17.90 -6.16
N SER A 44 6.87 16.74 -6.52
CA SER A 44 6.77 16.10 -7.83
C SER A 44 5.49 15.26 -8.00
N CYS A 45 4.89 14.80 -6.92
CA CYS A 45 3.74 13.89 -6.98
C CYS A 45 2.45 14.61 -7.42
N LYS A 46 1.88 14.19 -8.55
CA LYS A 46 0.68 14.80 -9.15
C LYS A 46 -0.58 14.21 -8.54
N LYS A 47 -1.53 15.07 -8.16
CA LYS A 47 -2.81 14.64 -7.58
C LYS A 47 -3.58 13.67 -8.48
N GLU A 48 -3.58 13.91 -9.77
CA GLU A 48 -4.29 13.09 -10.76
C GLU A 48 -3.77 11.65 -10.75
N ILE A 49 -2.46 11.47 -10.62
CA ILE A 49 -1.83 10.16 -10.59
C ILE A 49 -2.18 9.43 -9.29
N VAL A 50 -2.13 10.14 -8.16
CA VAL A 50 -2.55 9.57 -6.86
C VAL A 50 -4.01 9.14 -6.89
N ALA A 51 -4.91 9.97 -7.44
CA ALA A 51 -6.32 9.65 -7.54
C ALA A 51 -6.56 8.40 -8.42
N ARG A 52 -5.85 8.27 -9.53
CA ARG A 52 -5.90 7.09 -10.41
C ARG A 52 -5.38 5.85 -9.69
N PHE A 53 -4.23 5.93 -9.02
CA PHE A 53 -3.67 4.84 -8.22
C PHE A 53 -4.66 4.34 -7.17
N LEU A 54 -5.28 5.24 -6.41
CA LEU A 54 -6.30 4.88 -5.42
C LEU A 54 -7.54 4.26 -6.08
N GLY A 55 -7.95 4.75 -7.26
CA GLY A 55 -9.05 4.19 -8.03
C GLY A 55 -8.78 2.76 -8.49
N GLU A 56 -7.62 2.51 -9.08
CA GLU A 56 -7.21 1.17 -9.52
C GLU A 56 -7.01 0.20 -8.34
N THR A 57 -6.39 0.67 -7.27
CA THR A 57 -6.24 -0.12 -6.04
C THR A 57 -7.60 -0.57 -5.53
N ARG A 58 -8.57 0.33 -5.43
CA ARG A 58 -9.94 -0.02 -5.04
C ARG A 58 -10.55 -1.06 -5.96
N ARG A 59 -10.50 -0.85 -7.28
CA ARG A 59 -11.07 -1.78 -8.25
C ARG A 59 -10.55 -3.20 -8.06
N ILE A 60 -9.24 -3.35 -7.85
CA ILE A 60 -8.61 -4.64 -7.61
C ILE A 60 -9.06 -5.26 -6.28
N LEU A 61 -9.22 -4.43 -5.25
CA LEU A 61 -9.65 -4.89 -3.94
C LEU A 61 -11.14 -5.31 -3.95
N GLU A 62 -11.99 -4.63 -4.72
CA GLU A 62 -13.42 -4.94 -4.85
C GLU A 62 -13.70 -6.19 -5.70
N GLU A 63 -12.80 -6.58 -6.59
CA GLU A 63 -12.92 -7.84 -7.35
C GLU A 63 -12.92 -9.07 -6.43
N LYS A 64 -12.48 -8.93 -5.18
CA LYS A 64 -12.60 -9.98 -4.16
C LYS A 64 -13.91 -9.80 -3.41
N GLU A 65 -14.77 -10.82 -3.48
CA GLU A 65 -16.02 -10.86 -2.73
C GLU A 65 -15.78 -10.55 -1.25
N ASN A 66 -16.54 -9.58 -0.72
CA ASN A 66 -16.50 -9.18 0.68
C ASN A 66 -15.18 -8.53 1.18
N PHE A 67 -14.40 -7.90 0.32
CA PHE A 67 -13.13 -7.28 0.71
C PHE A 67 -13.28 -6.38 1.96
N PHE A 68 -14.19 -5.40 1.92
CA PHE A 68 -14.36 -4.47 3.04
C PHE A 68 -15.04 -5.05 4.29
N GLU A 69 -15.56 -6.26 4.24
CA GLU A 69 -16.05 -6.96 5.44
C GLU A 69 -14.89 -7.54 6.25
N ASN A 70 -13.75 -7.80 5.59
CA ASN A 70 -12.60 -8.50 6.15
C ASN A 70 -11.31 -7.68 6.15
N TRP A 71 -11.34 -6.41 5.72
CA TRP A 71 -10.15 -5.59 5.56
C TRP A 71 -10.22 -4.25 6.30
N LYS A 72 -9.07 -3.81 6.77
CA LYS A 72 -8.84 -2.50 7.33
C LYS A 72 -7.65 -1.87 6.61
N VAL A 73 -7.84 -0.68 6.07
CA VAL A 73 -6.81 0.04 5.33
C VAL A 73 -6.44 1.32 6.04
N CYS A 74 -5.16 1.54 6.28
CA CYS A 74 -4.64 2.81 6.73
C CYS A 74 -4.03 3.55 5.54
N LEU A 75 -4.56 4.71 5.21
CA LEU A 75 -3.96 5.63 4.24
C LEU A 75 -3.08 6.65 4.96
N ILE A 76 -1.85 6.81 4.49
CA ILE A 76 -0.87 7.75 5.06
C ILE A 76 -0.35 8.63 3.92
N GLN A 77 -0.49 9.93 4.05
CA GLN A 77 0.21 10.90 3.20
C GLN A 77 1.51 11.33 3.90
N CYS A 78 2.62 11.27 3.20
CA CYS A 78 3.93 11.59 3.75
C CYS A 78 4.84 12.22 2.68
N ASP A 79 5.48 13.31 3.03
CA ASP A 79 6.67 13.82 2.34
C ASP A 79 7.93 13.52 3.18
N SER A 80 8.56 14.51 3.78
CA SER A 80 9.58 14.28 4.83
C SER A 80 8.96 14.06 6.22
N PHE A 81 7.64 14.23 6.35
CA PHE A 81 6.87 14.05 7.58
C PHE A 81 5.50 13.47 7.26
N ILE A 82 4.85 12.84 8.25
CA ILE A 82 3.45 12.43 8.12
C ILE A 82 2.57 13.68 8.02
N GLN A 83 1.84 13.80 6.92
CA GLN A 83 0.95 14.92 6.64
C GLN A 83 -0.50 14.58 7.00
N GLU A 84 -0.89 13.33 6.75
CA GLU A 84 -2.23 12.85 7.03
C GLU A 84 -2.19 11.34 7.31
N LYS A 85 -3.08 10.89 8.19
CA LYS A 85 -3.32 9.47 8.45
C LYS A 85 -4.80 9.22 8.62
N VAL A 86 -5.37 8.32 7.83
CA VAL A 86 -6.79 7.97 7.86
C VAL A 86 -6.98 6.46 7.87
N MET A 87 -7.80 5.97 8.80
CA MET A 87 -8.23 4.57 8.82
C MET A 87 -9.52 4.42 8.03
N ILE A 88 -9.58 3.45 7.15
CA ILE A 88 -10.71 3.14 6.28
C ILE A 88 -11.21 1.73 6.59
N HIS A 89 -12.49 1.60 6.88
CA HIS A 89 -13.15 0.35 7.25
C HIS A 89 -14.28 -0.05 6.29
N SER A 90 -14.56 0.77 5.28
CA SER A 90 -15.66 0.51 4.34
C SER A 90 -15.40 1.11 2.96
N ALA A 91 -16.06 0.55 1.95
CA ALA A 91 -16.05 1.08 0.59
C ALA A 91 -16.55 2.53 0.54
N LYS A 92 -17.52 2.87 1.38
CA LYS A 92 -18.06 4.23 1.46
C LYS A 92 -17.04 5.23 1.98
N GLU A 93 -16.27 4.86 3.01
CA GLU A 93 -15.20 5.70 3.54
C GLU A 93 -14.06 5.87 2.52
N TRP A 94 -13.74 4.80 1.78
CA TRP A 94 -12.76 4.86 0.69
C TRP A 94 -13.18 5.86 -0.39
N GLU A 95 -14.43 5.79 -0.86
CA GLU A 95 -14.93 6.74 -1.87
C GLU A 95 -14.97 8.17 -1.35
N ALA A 96 -15.43 8.37 -0.14
CA ALA A 96 -15.44 9.70 0.48
C ALA A 96 -14.03 10.29 0.57
N TYR A 97 -13.04 9.48 0.93
CA TYR A 97 -11.64 9.91 0.94
C TYR A 97 -11.16 10.28 -0.47
N ARG A 98 -11.43 9.42 -1.46
CA ARG A 98 -11.02 9.64 -2.85
C ARG A 98 -11.64 10.89 -3.47
N GLU A 99 -12.94 11.11 -3.23
CA GLU A 99 -13.66 12.29 -3.74
C GLU A 99 -13.16 13.59 -3.12
N GLN A 100 -12.77 13.53 -1.84
CA GLN A 100 -12.27 14.69 -1.09
C GLN A 100 -10.74 14.75 -1.04
N LEU A 101 -10.04 13.95 -1.85
CA LEU A 101 -8.59 13.85 -1.85
C LEU A 101 -7.93 15.23 -1.97
N VAL A 102 -7.23 15.61 -0.94
CA VAL A 102 -6.34 16.77 -0.91
C VAL A 102 -4.92 16.25 -0.67
N ILE A 103 -3.99 16.65 -1.49
CA ILE A 103 -2.58 16.32 -1.29
C ILE A 103 -1.98 17.34 -0.34
N HIS A 104 -1.56 16.86 0.82
CA HIS A 104 -0.91 17.64 1.86
C HIS A 104 0.60 17.44 1.80
N GLY A 105 1.38 18.50 2.02
CA GLY A 105 2.83 18.45 2.00
C GLY A 105 3.43 19.30 0.88
N ARG A 106 4.28 18.74 0.06
CA ARG A 106 5.12 19.28 -1.02
C ARG A 106 6.55 19.55 -0.59
N GLY A 107 7.03 18.87 0.46
CA GLY A 107 8.42 18.88 0.89
C GLY A 107 9.31 17.95 0.06
N GLY A 108 10.41 17.55 0.65
CA GLY A 108 11.29 16.49 0.13
C GLY A 108 10.69 15.10 0.38
N THR A 109 11.43 14.06 0.02
CA THR A 109 10.99 12.66 0.17
C THR A 109 11.84 11.94 1.21
N ASP A 110 11.19 11.47 2.26
CA ASP A 110 11.77 10.55 3.25
C ASP A 110 10.75 9.46 3.56
N PHE A 111 11.11 8.20 3.32
CA PHE A 111 10.17 7.09 3.53
C PHE A 111 10.12 6.63 4.99
N ARG A 112 11.16 6.90 5.78
CA ARG A 112 11.30 6.42 7.16
C ARG A 112 10.15 6.79 8.10
N PRO A 113 9.58 8.02 8.06
CA PRO A 113 8.49 8.40 8.95
C PRO A 113 7.25 7.50 8.86
N VAL A 114 6.94 6.96 7.67
CA VAL A 114 5.84 6.01 7.51
C VAL A 114 6.11 4.71 8.26
N PHE A 115 7.32 4.17 8.14
CA PHE A 115 7.69 2.93 8.83
C PHE A 115 7.69 3.12 10.36
N GLU A 116 8.20 4.25 10.85
CA GLU A 116 8.17 4.61 12.27
C GLU A 116 6.72 4.73 12.79
N GLU A 117 5.83 5.33 11.99
CA GLU A 117 4.42 5.44 12.34
C GLU A 117 3.73 4.08 12.36
N VAL A 118 4.00 3.22 11.38
CA VAL A 118 3.45 1.85 11.33
C VAL A 118 3.90 1.06 12.56
N GLU A 119 5.17 1.13 12.94
CA GLU A 119 5.63 0.46 14.17
C GLU A 119 4.93 1.01 15.42
N ARG A 120 4.75 2.33 15.51
CA ARG A 120 4.00 2.95 16.61
C ARG A 120 2.55 2.49 16.68
N MET A 121 1.91 2.33 15.51
CA MET A 121 0.54 1.80 15.42
C MET A 121 0.48 0.33 15.85
N ARG A 122 1.48 -0.47 15.50
CA ARG A 122 1.60 -1.87 15.93
C ARG A 122 1.80 -1.98 17.45
N GLU A 123 2.68 -1.18 18.02
CA GLU A 123 2.90 -1.10 19.48
C GLU A 123 1.62 -0.72 20.23
N LYS A 124 0.81 0.18 19.66
CA LYS A 124 -0.50 0.56 20.20
C LYS A 124 -1.61 -0.46 19.92
N ARG A 125 -1.30 -1.55 19.23
CA ARG A 125 -2.26 -2.57 18.80
C ARG A 125 -3.39 -2.03 17.91
N GLU A 126 -3.09 -0.99 17.12
CA GLU A 126 -4.00 -0.49 16.11
C GLU A 126 -4.12 -1.49 14.94
N PHE A 127 -3.10 -2.33 14.75
CA PHE A 127 -3.12 -3.50 13.88
C PHE A 127 -3.05 -4.79 14.69
N SER A 128 -3.80 -5.79 14.27
CA SER A 128 -3.76 -7.16 14.82
C SER A 128 -2.89 -8.09 13.99
N ASP A 129 -2.88 -7.88 12.67
CA ASP A 129 -2.15 -8.72 11.71
C ASP A 129 -1.86 -7.96 10.42
N LEU A 130 -1.02 -6.95 10.51
CA LEU A 130 -0.63 -6.15 9.34
C LEU A 130 0.05 -7.04 8.29
N LYS A 131 -0.55 -7.15 7.12
CA LYS A 131 -0.08 -7.97 6.02
C LYS A 131 0.97 -7.26 5.18
N ALA A 132 0.70 -6.01 4.84
CA ALA A 132 1.54 -5.30 3.90
C ALA A 132 1.50 -3.78 4.05
N LEU A 133 2.59 -3.17 3.60
CA LEU A 133 2.70 -1.74 3.30
C LEU A 133 2.96 -1.57 1.80
N ILE A 134 2.12 -0.81 1.13
CA ILE A 134 2.33 -0.36 -0.25
C ILE A 134 2.69 1.12 -0.21
N TYR A 135 3.87 1.45 -0.68
CA TYR A 135 4.35 2.82 -0.74
C TYR A 135 4.34 3.32 -2.18
N PHE A 136 3.48 4.27 -2.48
CA PHE A 136 3.37 4.91 -3.78
C PHE A 136 4.24 6.17 -3.82
N THR A 137 5.15 6.27 -4.79
CA THR A 137 6.10 7.38 -4.93
C THR A 137 6.53 7.55 -6.39
N ASP A 138 6.93 8.75 -6.76
CA ASP A 138 7.51 9.09 -8.07
C ASP A 138 9.02 9.35 -7.99
N GLY A 139 9.63 9.27 -6.81
CA GLY A 139 10.96 9.76 -6.60
C GLY A 139 11.90 8.93 -5.75
N GLN A 140 13.04 9.55 -5.47
CA GLN A 140 14.06 9.01 -4.61
C GLN A 140 13.88 9.53 -3.20
N GLY A 141 14.03 8.64 -2.22
CA GLY A 141 13.95 8.99 -0.81
C GLY A 141 14.89 8.16 0.05
N THR A 142 14.89 8.44 1.32
CA THR A 142 15.67 7.67 2.30
C THR A 142 14.85 6.48 2.79
N PHE A 143 15.37 5.28 2.57
CA PHE A 143 14.75 4.04 3.03
C PHE A 143 15.12 3.73 4.49
N PRO A 144 14.28 2.96 5.21
CA PRO A 144 14.66 2.44 6.52
C PRO A 144 15.77 1.39 6.38
N GLU A 145 16.70 1.40 7.35
CA GLU A 145 17.82 0.45 7.36
C GLU A 145 17.38 -0.97 7.71
N ARG A 146 16.32 -1.10 8.51
CA ARG A 146 15.82 -2.39 8.98
C ARG A 146 14.66 -2.87 8.14
N MET A 147 14.69 -4.16 7.81
CA MET A 147 13.56 -4.85 7.21
C MET A 147 12.39 -4.92 8.20
N PRO A 148 11.19 -4.50 7.82
CA PRO A 148 9.99 -4.69 8.64
C PRO A 148 9.54 -6.15 8.66
N ASP A 149 8.70 -6.50 9.64
CA ASP A 149 8.12 -7.86 9.77
C ASP A 149 6.93 -8.12 8.84
N TYR A 150 6.49 -7.11 8.11
CA TYR A 150 5.40 -7.17 7.14
C TYR A 150 5.94 -6.98 5.72
N GLN A 151 5.19 -7.44 4.75
CA GLN A 151 5.59 -7.27 3.35
C GLN A 151 5.55 -5.79 2.96
N THR A 152 6.53 -5.36 2.19
CA THR A 152 6.61 -3.97 1.72
C THR A 152 6.85 -3.92 0.22
N ALA A 153 6.05 -3.11 -0.46
CA ALA A 153 6.22 -2.81 -1.87
C ALA A 153 6.33 -1.30 -2.10
N PHE A 154 7.31 -0.92 -2.91
CA PHE A 154 7.41 0.42 -3.48
C PHE A 154 6.87 0.41 -4.90
N VAL A 155 5.92 1.26 -5.15
CA VAL A 155 5.26 1.44 -6.45
C VAL A 155 5.72 2.76 -7.04
N PHE A 156 6.49 2.70 -8.11
CA PHE A 156 7.03 3.87 -8.80
C PHE A 156 6.25 4.15 -10.07
N ILE A 157 6.07 5.43 -10.39
CA ILE A 157 5.60 5.87 -11.69
C ILE A 157 6.79 6.21 -12.55
N GLN A 158 6.81 5.67 -13.77
CA GLN A 158 7.87 5.96 -14.71
C GLN A 158 7.60 7.27 -15.47
N GLU A 159 8.20 8.36 -15.01
CA GLU A 159 8.18 9.66 -15.70
C GLU A 159 9.54 9.95 -16.40
N GLY A 160 10.16 8.98 -17.05
CA GLY A 160 11.37 9.19 -17.87
C GLY A 160 12.68 9.31 -17.08
N TYR A 161 12.70 9.18 -15.78
CA TYR A 161 13.89 9.19 -14.94
C TYR A 161 14.32 7.78 -14.54
N SER A 162 15.58 7.64 -14.07
CA SER A 162 16.05 6.37 -13.53
C SER A 162 15.29 6.02 -12.26
N ILE A 163 14.63 4.87 -12.26
CA ILE A 163 13.91 4.37 -11.10
C ILE A 163 14.93 3.99 -10.02
N PRO A 164 14.74 4.44 -8.76
CA PRO A 164 15.66 4.16 -7.70
C PRO A 164 15.73 2.67 -7.37
N GLU A 165 16.88 2.23 -6.89
CA GLU A 165 16.99 0.90 -6.31
C GLU A 165 16.30 0.90 -4.94
N VAL A 166 15.51 -0.15 -4.70
CA VAL A 166 14.89 -0.38 -3.39
C VAL A 166 15.72 -1.36 -2.58
N PRO A 167 15.60 -1.37 -1.24
CA PRO A 167 16.23 -2.38 -0.41
C PRO A 167 15.86 -3.80 -0.86
N VAL A 168 16.79 -4.75 -0.70
CA VAL A 168 16.61 -6.14 -1.16
C VAL A 168 15.40 -6.86 -0.54
N TRP A 169 14.90 -6.36 0.59
CA TRP A 169 13.73 -6.91 1.26
C TRP A 169 12.40 -6.34 0.75
N ALA A 170 12.43 -5.30 -0.10
CA ALA A 170 11.24 -4.66 -0.63
C ALA A 170 10.95 -5.09 -2.06
N ILE A 171 9.68 -5.20 -2.38
CA ILE A 171 9.21 -5.43 -3.75
C ILE A 171 9.23 -4.09 -4.48
N ARG A 172 9.81 -4.05 -5.67
CA ARG A 172 9.75 -2.90 -6.57
C ARG A 172 8.77 -3.15 -7.68
N LEU A 173 7.76 -2.31 -7.80
CA LEU A 173 6.84 -2.27 -8.92
C LEU A 173 6.98 -0.95 -9.66
N ILE A 174 6.96 -1.03 -10.98
CA ILE A 174 6.99 0.12 -11.86
C ILE A 174 5.67 0.14 -12.62
N LEU A 175 5.00 1.27 -12.60
CA LEU A 175 3.79 1.52 -13.37
C LEU A 175 4.11 2.57 -14.43
N ASP A 176 3.71 2.30 -15.66
CA ASP A 176 3.67 3.32 -16.70
C ASP A 176 2.45 4.25 -16.47
N GLU A 177 2.51 5.49 -16.94
CA GLU A 177 1.37 6.42 -16.83
C GLU A 177 0.08 5.87 -17.45
N GLU A 178 0.19 4.93 -18.39
CA GLU A 178 -0.95 4.24 -19.02
C GLU A 178 -1.53 3.11 -18.17
N ASP A 179 -0.79 2.63 -17.17
CA ASP A 179 -1.17 1.50 -16.30
C ASP A 179 -1.95 1.93 -15.04
N VAL A 180 -2.03 3.24 -14.78
CA VAL A 180 -2.64 3.81 -13.56
C VAL A 180 -3.93 4.55 -13.88
#